data_8330619dae2476f47dcc7e938a25caf7
#
_entry.id   8330619dae2476f47dcc7e938a25caf7
#
_cell.length_a   1.000
_cell.length_b   1.000
_cell.length_c   1.000
_cell.angle_alpha   90.00
_cell.angle_beta   90.00
_cell.angle_gamma   90.00
#
_symmetry.space_group_name_H-M   'P 1'
#
loop_
_entity.id
_entity.type
_entity.pdbx_description
1 polymer ?
#
loop_
_entity_poly.entity_id
_entity_poly.type
_entity_poly.pdbx_seq_one_letter_code
_entity_poly.pdbx_strand_id
1 'polypeptide(L)'
;MKSNSRRKFLQTMGVATLSLPFVPAYSKPVSNQPFHTDPYDGPVLRVAIMGLGSYGTRVAEAMRSSTKAKLVGVISGTPSKIKDWQQKYDIPAKNCYNYENFDKIKSNPDIDAVYIITPNALHHPQCIRVAKAGKHVISEKPMGLNAKEGQEMVDACKKAGVHLLVGYRMHFEANTLEIIRMRNAGDYGKVLFFQGLSGFRIGDPTQWRLNKELAGGGSMMDIGIYSVNGARYMVGEDPVWVTAQETKTDHEKFKEGVDETITFQFGFPGGATASCLSTYSMNNLDKFFLNGTKGFAEMQPSTGYGPIKARTNKGELQFEHITHQTVQMDEMADIILNGKKPTVPVNGEEGLKDLKIVDAIYLAVKTGKKVDLAL
;
A
#
# COMPACT_ATOMS: atom_id res chain seq x y z
N MET A 1 5.65 -69.95 -5.68
CA MET A 1 6.19 -69.73 -4.33
C MET A 1 6.16 -68.23 -3.98
N LYS A 2 5.38 -67.98 -2.96
CA LYS A 2 5.39 -66.97 -1.90
C LYS A 2 4.94 -65.54 -2.25
N SER A 3 3.63 -65.33 -2.26
CA SER A 3 2.93 -64.11 -1.99
C SER A 3 2.53 -64.08 -0.50
N ASN A 4 3.39 -63.61 0.40
CA ASN A 4 3.03 -63.56 1.83
C ASN A 4 3.67 -62.42 2.62
N SER A 5 4.23 -61.41 1.94
CA SER A 5 4.94 -60.32 2.64
C SER A 5 4.08 -59.06 2.92
N ARG A 6 3.10 -58.74 2.07
CA ARG A 6 2.27 -57.54 2.22
C ARG A 6 1.15 -57.64 3.27
N ARG A 7 0.67 -58.85 3.53
CA ARG A 7 -0.44 -59.09 4.49
C ARG A 7 0.02 -59.05 5.94
N LYS A 8 1.28 -59.41 6.22
CA LYS A 8 1.87 -59.32 7.57
C LYS A 8 2.25 -57.91 7.98
N PHE A 9 2.62 -57.04 7.03
CA PHE A 9 2.93 -55.61 7.32
C PHE A 9 1.70 -54.82 7.76
N LEU A 10 0.53 -55.15 7.23
CA LEU A 10 -0.72 -54.46 7.56
C LEU A 10 -1.37 -54.93 8.87
N GLN A 11 -0.97 -56.09 9.40
CA GLN A 11 -1.50 -56.61 10.68
C GLN A 11 -0.69 -56.14 11.91
N THR A 12 0.48 -55.55 11.74
CA THR A 12 1.31 -55.01 12.84
C THR A 12 1.11 -53.51 13.08
N MET A 13 0.28 -52.84 12.28
CA MET A 13 -0.18 -51.49 12.54
C MET A 13 -1.52 -51.45 13.30
N GLY A 14 -1.64 -52.28 14.29
CA GLY A 14 -2.74 -52.30 15.24
C GLY A 14 -2.45 -51.31 16.38
N VAL A 15 -3.25 -50.28 16.41
CA VAL A 15 -3.64 -49.50 17.61
C VAL A 15 -2.49 -48.97 18.48
N ALA A 16 -1.82 -47.93 17.99
CA ALA A 16 -1.29 -46.91 18.87
C ALA A 16 -2.22 -45.71 18.77
N THR A 17 -3.23 -45.64 19.62
CA THR A 17 -3.94 -44.40 19.93
C THR A 17 -2.93 -43.47 20.59
N LEU A 18 -2.25 -42.69 19.77
CA LEU A 18 -1.55 -41.48 20.23
C LEU A 18 -2.61 -40.48 20.70
N SER A 19 -2.88 -40.51 21.99
CA SER A 19 -3.50 -39.37 22.69
C SER A 19 -2.54 -38.22 22.58
N LEU A 20 -2.71 -37.38 21.51
CA LEU A 20 -2.14 -36.07 21.48
C LEU A 20 -2.74 -35.29 22.66
N PRO A 21 -1.93 -34.67 23.51
CA PRO A 21 -2.46 -33.80 24.53
C PRO A 21 -3.22 -32.66 23.80
N PHE A 22 -4.51 -32.58 24.09
CA PHE A 22 -5.34 -31.44 23.70
C PHE A 22 -4.75 -30.23 24.41
N VAL A 23 -3.89 -29.48 23.71
CA VAL A 23 -3.43 -28.15 24.18
C VAL A 23 -4.62 -27.24 23.97
N PRO A 24 -5.28 -26.75 25.01
CA PRO A 24 -6.33 -25.77 24.82
C PRO A 24 -5.68 -24.53 24.19
N ALA A 25 -6.21 -24.10 23.05
CA ALA A 25 -5.84 -22.85 22.43
C ALA A 25 -6.23 -21.72 23.38
N TYR A 26 -5.31 -21.33 24.26
CA TYR A 26 -5.40 -20.08 24.99
C TYR A 26 -5.13 -18.94 24.00
N SER A 27 -6.12 -18.59 23.20
CA SER A 27 -6.19 -17.29 22.62
C SER A 27 -6.55 -16.31 23.75
N LYS A 28 -5.55 -15.72 24.41
CA LYS A 28 -5.80 -14.47 25.11
C LYS A 28 -6.24 -13.47 24.03
N PRO A 29 -7.38 -12.81 24.19
CA PRO A 29 -7.72 -11.71 23.31
C PRO A 29 -6.56 -10.72 23.38
N VAL A 30 -5.91 -10.47 22.24
CA VAL A 30 -5.03 -9.33 22.09
C VAL A 30 -5.89 -8.11 22.44
N SER A 31 -5.42 -7.28 23.36
CA SER A 31 -6.16 -6.15 23.87
C SER A 31 -6.74 -5.35 22.69
N ASN A 32 -8.06 -5.39 22.56
CA ASN A 32 -8.80 -4.39 21.82
C ASN A 32 -8.45 -3.04 22.45
N GLN A 33 -7.45 -2.35 21.90
CA GLN A 33 -7.43 -0.90 22.09
C GLN A 33 -8.51 -0.37 21.14
N PRO A 34 -9.66 0.10 21.64
CA PRO A 34 -10.63 0.74 20.80
C PRO A 34 -9.94 1.94 20.14
N PHE A 35 -9.98 2.01 18.82
CA PHE A 35 -9.75 3.28 18.15
C PHE A 35 -10.71 4.27 18.80
N HIS A 36 -10.18 5.34 19.33
CA HIS A 36 -10.81 6.31 20.21
C HIS A 36 -12.31 6.49 19.97
N THR A 37 -13.11 6.09 20.97
CA THR A 37 -14.53 6.44 21.06
C THR A 37 -14.74 7.80 21.73
N ASP A 38 -13.67 8.40 22.24
CA ASP A 38 -13.76 9.72 22.88
C ASP A 38 -13.93 10.82 21.82
N PRO A 39 -14.79 11.81 22.07
CA PRO A 39 -14.93 12.97 21.20
C PRO A 39 -13.56 13.64 21.00
N TYR A 40 -13.10 13.72 19.74
CA TYR A 40 -11.87 14.44 19.42
C TYR A 40 -12.17 15.95 19.41
N ASP A 41 -11.50 16.70 20.27
CA ASP A 41 -11.62 18.15 20.42
C ASP A 41 -10.41 18.94 19.88
N GLY A 42 -9.46 18.22 19.27
CA GLY A 42 -8.26 18.82 18.69
C GLY A 42 -8.45 19.45 17.31
N PRO A 43 -7.37 19.96 16.71
CA PRO A 43 -7.42 20.58 15.39
C PRO A 43 -7.74 19.55 14.29
N VAL A 44 -8.60 19.90 13.35
CA VAL A 44 -9.03 19.05 12.23
C VAL A 44 -8.32 19.48 10.95
N LEU A 45 -7.66 18.55 10.25
CA LEU A 45 -7.01 18.76 8.96
C LEU A 45 -8.06 18.99 7.86
N ARG A 46 -8.02 20.14 7.20
CA ARG A 46 -8.95 20.52 6.14
C ARG A 46 -8.35 20.15 4.78
N VAL A 47 -8.95 19.14 4.15
CA VAL A 47 -8.39 18.49 2.95
C VAL A 47 -9.22 18.79 1.72
N ALA A 48 -8.56 19.19 0.63
CA ALA A 48 -9.15 19.17 -0.72
C ALA A 48 -8.74 17.88 -1.45
N ILE A 49 -9.69 17.18 -2.09
CA ILE A 49 -9.38 16.03 -2.94
C ILE A 49 -9.19 16.49 -4.39
N MET A 50 -8.06 16.10 -4.97
CA MET A 50 -7.73 16.29 -6.39
C MET A 50 -7.81 14.95 -7.12
N GLY A 51 -8.74 14.84 -8.10
CA GLY A 51 -9.00 13.58 -8.80
C GLY A 51 -10.28 12.89 -8.29
N LEU A 52 -11.43 13.26 -8.88
CA LEU A 52 -12.77 12.80 -8.47
C LEU A 52 -13.17 11.51 -9.20
N GLY A 53 -12.31 10.49 -9.10
CA GLY A 53 -12.53 9.14 -9.62
C GLY A 53 -13.11 8.19 -8.56
N SER A 54 -13.13 6.88 -8.87
CA SER A 54 -13.65 5.84 -7.96
C SER A 54 -12.88 5.79 -6.63
N TYR A 55 -11.55 5.90 -6.68
CA TYR A 55 -10.76 5.89 -5.44
C TYR A 55 -10.91 7.19 -4.65
N GLY A 56 -10.97 8.35 -5.33
CA GLY A 56 -11.32 9.62 -4.69
C GLY A 56 -12.65 9.55 -3.96
N THR A 57 -13.67 8.94 -4.59
CA THR A 57 -14.98 8.72 -3.93
C THR A 57 -14.85 7.84 -2.70
N ARG A 58 -14.05 6.76 -2.76
CA ARG A 58 -13.81 5.88 -1.60
C ARG A 58 -13.16 6.64 -0.44
N VAL A 59 -12.17 7.50 -0.72
CA VAL A 59 -11.52 8.33 0.30
C VAL A 59 -12.51 9.36 0.88
N ALA A 60 -13.30 10.03 0.03
CA ALA A 60 -14.30 10.99 0.47
C ALA A 60 -15.36 10.36 1.39
N GLU A 61 -15.85 9.16 1.06
CA GLU A 61 -16.80 8.44 1.92
C GLU A 61 -16.14 8.02 3.25
N ALA A 62 -14.89 7.55 3.22
CA ALA A 62 -14.15 7.19 4.43
C ALA A 62 -13.92 8.39 5.36
N MET A 63 -13.67 9.58 4.78
CA MET A 63 -13.50 10.82 5.56
C MET A 63 -14.77 11.26 6.30
N ARG A 64 -15.96 10.76 5.93
CA ARG A 64 -17.18 11.02 6.72
C ARG A 64 -17.14 10.42 8.13
N SER A 65 -16.35 9.36 8.31
CA SER A 65 -16.14 8.70 9.60
C SER A 65 -14.80 9.11 10.25
N SER A 66 -14.02 9.96 9.61
CA SER A 66 -12.80 10.52 10.18
C SER A 66 -13.14 11.57 11.23
N THR A 67 -12.42 11.56 12.35
CA THR A 67 -12.56 12.56 13.42
C THR A 67 -11.53 13.67 13.31
N LYS A 68 -10.41 13.44 12.61
CA LYS A 68 -9.26 14.34 12.55
C LYS A 68 -9.02 14.97 11.18
N ALA A 69 -9.71 14.50 10.13
CA ALA A 69 -9.63 15.08 8.80
C ALA A 69 -11.02 15.33 8.22
N LYS A 70 -11.19 16.45 7.52
CA LYS A 70 -12.45 16.84 6.89
C LYS A 70 -12.24 17.18 5.42
N LEU A 71 -13.11 16.63 4.56
CA LEU A 71 -13.20 17.06 3.16
C LEU A 71 -13.82 18.44 3.09
N VAL A 72 -13.09 19.43 2.59
CA VAL A 72 -13.52 20.83 2.50
C VAL A 72 -13.42 21.41 1.10
N GLY A 73 -12.76 20.73 0.16
CA GLY A 73 -12.55 21.24 -1.19
C GLY A 73 -12.39 20.13 -2.22
N VAL A 74 -12.57 20.48 -3.49
CA VAL A 74 -12.41 19.56 -4.63
C VAL A 74 -11.69 20.22 -5.79
N ILE A 75 -10.88 19.40 -6.49
CA ILE A 75 -10.10 19.83 -7.67
C ILE A 75 -10.27 18.78 -8.76
N SER A 76 -10.80 19.17 -9.93
CA SER A 76 -11.00 18.25 -11.05
C SER A 76 -10.99 18.96 -12.39
N GLY A 77 -10.54 18.28 -13.45
CA GLY A 77 -10.70 18.78 -14.83
C GLY A 77 -12.12 18.62 -15.40
N THR A 78 -13.06 17.99 -14.67
CA THR A 78 -14.42 17.69 -15.15
C THR A 78 -15.45 18.54 -14.37
N PRO A 79 -16.01 19.58 -14.96
CA PRO A 79 -16.94 20.49 -14.26
C PRO A 79 -18.18 19.81 -13.68
N SER A 80 -18.75 18.82 -14.38
CA SER A 80 -19.90 18.07 -13.87
C SER A 80 -19.58 17.34 -12.57
N LYS A 81 -18.40 16.67 -12.49
CA LYS A 81 -17.96 16.01 -11.25
C LYS A 81 -17.76 16.99 -10.10
N ILE A 82 -17.23 18.19 -10.38
CA ILE A 82 -17.11 19.23 -9.33
C ILE A 82 -18.48 19.58 -8.79
N LYS A 83 -19.47 19.82 -9.66
CA LYS A 83 -20.85 20.15 -9.27
C LYS A 83 -21.50 19.03 -8.45
N ASP A 84 -21.36 17.76 -8.90
CA ASP A 84 -21.92 16.60 -8.21
C ASP A 84 -21.31 16.45 -6.80
N TRP A 85 -20.00 16.60 -6.69
CA TRP A 85 -19.30 16.50 -5.40
C TRP A 85 -19.60 17.68 -4.48
N GLN A 86 -19.70 18.89 -5.03
CA GLN A 86 -20.09 20.08 -4.29
C GLN A 86 -21.45 19.86 -3.61
N GLN A 87 -22.43 19.34 -4.35
CA GLN A 87 -23.75 19.04 -3.82
C GLN A 87 -23.74 17.87 -2.83
N LYS A 88 -23.03 16.79 -3.16
CA LYS A 88 -23.02 15.56 -2.35
C LYS A 88 -22.33 15.75 -0.99
N TYR A 89 -21.28 16.55 -0.93
CA TYR A 89 -20.44 16.70 0.27
C TYR A 89 -20.54 18.10 0.88
N ASP A 90 -21.50 18.90 0.44
CA ASP A 90 -21.73 20.29 0.92
C ASP A 90 -20.45 21.18 0.89
N ILE A 91 -19.74 21.15 -0.24
CA ILE A 91 -18.48 21.88 -0.40
C ILE A 91 -18.77 23.29 -0.86
N PRO A 92 -18.25 24.33 -0.15
CA PRO A 92 -18.42 25.72 -0.57
C PRO A 92 -17.84 25.98 -1.96
N ALA A 93 -18.54 26.74 -2.81
CA ALA A 93 -18.11 27.06 -4.17
C ALA A 93 -16.69 27.64 -4.24
N LYS A 94 -16.29 28.45 -3.24
CA LYS A 94 -14.94 29.02 -3.11
C LYS A 94 -13.84 27.99 -2.94
N ASN A 95 -14.18 26.74 -2.57
CA ASN A 95 -13.26 25.62 -2.37
C ASN A 95 -13.29 24.63 -3.54
N CYS A 96 -13.94 24.99 -4.65
CA CYS A 96 -14.02 24.19 -5.87
C CYS A 96 -13.09 24.76 -6.94
N TYR A 97 -12.18 23.93 -7.45
CA TYR A 97 -11.15 24.34 -8.42
C TYR A 97 -11.07 23.37 -9.59
N ASN A 98 -10.53 23.85 -10.71
CA ASN A 98 -10.11 23.00 -11.82
C ASN A 98 -8.57 22.88 -11.88
N TYR A 99 -8.04 22.05 -12.78
CA TYR A 99 -6.60 21.85 -12.92
C TYR A 99 -5.84 23.09 -13.44
N GLU A 100 -6.53 24.06 -14.01
CA GLU A 100 -5.94 25.31 -14.51
C GLU A 100 -5.78 26.34 -13.40
N ASN A 101 -6.76 26.44 -12.50
CA ASN A 101 -6.85 27.52 -11.52
C ASN A 101 -6.60 27.15 -10.06
N PHE A 102 -6.29 25.88 -9.75
CA PHE A 102 -6.16 25.44 -8.36
C PHE A 102 -4.97 26.08 -7.61
N ASP A 103 -4.03 26.73 -8.29
CA ASP A 103 -2.98 27.50 -7.62
C ASP A 103 -3.55 28.63 -6.71
N LYS A 104 -4.81 29.05 -6.97
CA LYS A 104 -5.53 30.01 -6.11
C LYS A 104 -5.77 29.50 -4.69
N ILE A 105 -5.60 28.19 -4.42
CA ILE A 105 -5.63 27.63 -3.05
C ILE A 105 -4.60 28.29 -2.13
N LYS A 106 -3.54 28.88 -2.68
CA LYS A 106 -2.52 29.65 -1.92
C LYS A 106 -3.14 30.67 -0.98
N SER A 107 -4.16 31.39 -1.44
CA SER A 107 -4.85 32.42 -0.66
C SER A 107 -6.11 31.91 0.06
N ASN A 108 -6.39 30.62 -0.02
CA ASN A 108 -7.56 30.04 0.64
C ASN A 108 -7.20 29.47 2.03
N PRO A 109 -7.62 30.14 3.13
CA PRO A 109 -7.32 29.67 4.47
C PRO A 109 -8.13 28.43 4.90
N ASP A 110 -9.17 28.04 4.13
CA ASP A 110 -10.02 26.90 4.48
C ASP A 110 -9.40 25.54 4.10
N ILE A 111 -8.26 25.53 3.38
CA ILE A 111 -7.61 24.31 2.91
C ILE A 111 -6.21 24.24 3.51
N ASP A 112 -5.88 23.16 4.21
CA ASP A 112 -4.56 22.88 4.79
C ASP A 112 -3.74 21.97 3.88
N ALA A 113 -4.38 20.95 3.31
CA ALA A 113 -3.74 19.92 2.50
C ALA A 113 -4.52 19.59 1.23
N VAL A 114 -3.81 19.09 0.22
CA VAL A 114 -4.42 18.50 -0.98
C VAL A 114 -4.06 17.03 -1.06
N TYR A 115 -5.09 16.17 -1.19
CA TYR A 115 -4.91 14.77 -1.47
C TYR A 115 -5.02 14.52 -2.98
N ILE A 116 -3.91 14.17 -3.61
CA ILE A 116 -3.77 13.93 -5.05
C ILE A 116 -4.08 12.48 -5.36
N ILE A 117 -5.17 12.23 -6.11
CA ILE A 117 -5.71 10.91 -6.46
C ILE A 117 -5.98 10.84 -7.97
N THR A 118 -5.11 11.44 -8.74
CA THR A 118 -5.16 11.47 -10.21
C THR A 118 -4.42 10.27 -10.81
N PRO A 119 -4.40 10.05 -12.13
CA PRO A 119 -3.47 9.13 -12.76
C PRO A 119 -2.00 9.44 -12.42
N ASN A 120 -1.17 8.40 -12.32
CA ASN A 120 0.19 8.47 -11.77
C ASN A 120 1.06 9.61 -12.36
N ALA A 121 1.00 9.82 -13.68
CA ALA A 121 1.78 10.86 -14.35
C ALA A 121 1.44 12.29 -13.91
N LEU A 122 0.29 12.48 -13.31
CA LEU A 122 -0.15 13.80 -12.84
C LEU A 122 0.29 14.09 -11.40
N HIS A 123 0.73 13.07 -10.63
CA HIS A 123 1.13 13.24 -9.24
C HIS A 123 2.27 14.25 -9.10
N HIS A 124 3.35 14.08 -9.88
CA HIS A 124 4.53 14.94 -9.84
C HIS A 124 4.22 16.41 -10.14
N PRO A 125 3.66 16.80 -11.30
CA PRO A 125 3.41 18.23 -11.60
C PRO A 125 2.38 18.85 -10.64
N GLN A 126 1.38 18.10 -10.19
CA GLN A 126 0.38 18.58 -9.26
C GLN A 126 0.95 18.78 -7.85
N CYS A 127 1.77 17.84 -7.37
CA CYS A 127 2.48 17.96 -6.08
C CYS A 127 3.32 19.25 -6.02
N ILE A 128 4.13 19.50 -7.05
CA ILE A 128 4.98 20.70 -7.11
C ILE A 128 4.13 21.98 -7.04
N ARG A 129 3.01 22.02 -7.74
CA ARG A 129 2.11 23.20 -7.72
C ARG A 129 1.43 23.38 -6.36
N VAL A 130 0.96 22.28 -5.72
CA VAL A 130 0.38 22.33 -4.38
C VAL A 130 1.41 22.78 -3.35
N ALA A 131 2.63 22.24 -3.40
CA ALA A 131 3.72 22.67 -2.53
C ALA A 131 4.07 24.17 -2.70
N LYS A 132 4.15 24.67 -3.95
CA LYS A 132 4.34 26.11 -4.24
C LYS A 132 3.21 26.98 -3.72
N ALA A 133 2.00 26.43 -3.59
CA ALA A 133 0.87 27.11 -2.96
C ALA A 133 0.94 27.11 -1.42
N GLY A 134 1.97 26.49 -0.81
CA GLY A 134 2.16 26.43 0.64
C GLY A 134 1.19 25.50 1.34
N LYS A 135 0.63 24.49 0.63
CA LYS A 135 -0.27 23.48 1.21
C LYS A 135 0.44 22.16 1.36
N HIS A 136 0.08 21.41 2.42
CA HIS A 136 0.57 20.05 2.60
C HIS A 136 0.08 19.15 1.46
N VAL A 137 0.88 18.15 1.10
CA VAL A 137 0.59 17.20 0.03
C VAL A 137 0.41 15.81 0.60
N ILE A 138 -0.70 15.18 0.26
CA ILE A 138 -0.88 13.74 0.34
C ILE A 138 -0.95 13.24 -1.10
N SER A 139 -0.04 12.36 -1.52
CA SER A 139 -0.03 11.81 -2.89
C SER A 139 -0.38 10.33 -2.85
N GLU A 140 -1.26 9.87 -3.75
CA GLU A 140 -1.44 8.44 -3.90
C GLU A 140 -0.16 7.73 -4.37
N LYS A 141 -0.11 6.44 -4.08
CA LYS A 141 0.92 5.54 -4.59
C LYS A 141 0.61 5.12 -6.04
N PRO A 142 1.60 4.90 -6.89
CA PRO A 142 3.00 5.29 -6.69
C PRO A 142 3.13 6.82 -6.65
N MET A 143 4.08 7.32 -5.87
CA MET A 143 4.22 8.76 -5.65
C MET A 143 4.48 9.55 -6.94
N GLY A 144 5.18 8.94 -7.90
CA GLY A 144 5.48 9.47 -9.24
C GLY A 144 5.75 8.33 -10.22
N LEU A 145 6.21 8.63 -11.41
CA LEU A 145 6.51 7.62 -12.44
C LEU A 145 7.90 6.99 -12.29
N ASN A 146 8.83 7.66 -11.62
CA ASN A 146 10.23 7.23 -11.44
C ASN A 146 10.90 7.96 -10.27
N ALA A 147 12.10 7.53 -9.90
CA ALA A 147 12.84 8.11 -8.78
C ALA A 147 13.20 9.59 -8.98
N LYS A 148 13.43 10.04 -10.22
CA LYS A 148 13.72 11.45 -10.49
C LYS A 148 12.52 12.35 -10.14
N GLU A 149 11.34 11.98 -10.60
CA GLU A 149 10.10 12.70 -10.23
C GLU A 149 9.88 12.69 -8.73
N GLY A 150 10.08 11.52 -8.09
CA GLY A 150 9.96 11.38 -6.64
C GLY A 150 10.91 12.32 -5.89
N GLN A 151 12.16 12.44 -6.33
CA GLN A 151 13.13 13.35 -5.73
C GLN A 151 12.70 14.82 -5.89
N GLU A 152 12.25 15.21 -7.09
CA GLU A 152 11.77 16.57 -7.35
C GLU A 152 10.55 16.93 -6.48
N MET A 153 9.65 15.97 -6.20
CA MET A 153 8.50 16.15 -5.29
C MET A 153 8.97 16.37 -3.85
N VAL A 154 9.90 15.55 -3.37
CA VAL A 154 10.49 15.68 -2.03
C VAL A 154 11.16 17.05 -1.87
N ASP A 155 11.98 17.45 -2.83
CA ASP A 155 12.71 18.71 -2.79
C ASP A 155 11.76 19.93 -2.84
N ALA A 156 10.70 19.85 -3.65
CA ALA A 156 9.70 20.93 -3.74
C ALA A 156 8.95 21.12 -2.42
N CYS A 157 8.52 20.02 -1.76
CA CYS A 157 7.83 20.10 -0.49
C CYS A 157 8.77 20.57 0.64
N LYS A 158 10.01 20.09 0.69
CA LYS A 158 11.04 20.59 1.62
C LYS A 158 11.29 22.08 1.46
N LYS A 159 11.47 22.54 0.22
CA LYS A 159 11.69 23.97 -0.09
C LYS A 159 10.50 24.82 0.35
N ALA A 160 9.29 24.30 0.23
CA ALA A 160 8.07 25.02 0.63
C ALA A 160 7.77 24.93 2.14
N GLY A 161 8.49 24.09 2.90
CA GLY A 161 8.23 23.87 4.33
C GLY A 161 6.91 23.13 4.59
N VAL A 162 6.47 22.28 3.66
CA VAL A 162 5.23 21.51 3.77
C VAL A 162 5.48 20.01 3.81
N HIS A 163 4.57 19.26 4.41
CA HIS A 163 4.64 17.80 4.40
C HIS A 163 4.33 17.24 3.01
N LEU A 164 5.05 16.18 2.62
CA LEU A 164 4.69 15.25 1.55
C LEU A 164 4.48 13.88 2.19
N LEU A 165 3.25 13.40 2.16
CA LEU A 165 2.88 12.07 2.64
C LEU A 165 2.37 11.22 1.48
N VAL A 166 2.61 9.91 1.52
CA VAL A 166 2.18 8.96 0.50
C VAL A 166 1.00 8.13 1.02
N GLY A 167 0.00 7.89 0.20
CA GLY A 167 -1.25 7.19 0.51
C GLY A 167 -1.08 5.70 0.80
N TYR A 168 -0.15 5.34 1.69
CA TYR A 168 0.14 3.97 2.11
C TYR A 168 -0.84 3.48 3.18
N ARG A 169 -2.09 3.22 2.78
CA ARG A 169 -3.16 2.80 3.72
C ARG A 169 -2.81 1.56 4.55
N MET A 170 -1.98 0.64 4.02
CA MET A 170 -1.59 -0.58 4.74
C MET A 170 -0.61 -0.31 5.88
N HIS A 171 0.05 0.84 5.92
CA HIS A 171 0.90 1.25 7.04
C HIS A 171 0.11 1.57 8.32
N PHE A 172 -1.20 1.68 8.22
CA PHE A 172 -2.11 1.97 9.33
C PHE A 172 -3.10 0.82 9.59
N GLU A 173 -3.00 -0.28 8.85
CA GLU A 173 -3.89 -1.43 9.00
C GLU A 173 -3.50 -2.29 10.21
N ALA A 174 -4.48 -2.68 11.02
CA ALA A 174 -4.25 -3.27 12.34
C ALA A 174 -3.47 -4.60 12.30
N ASN A 175 -3.80 -5.52 11.36
CA ASN A 175 -3.06 -6.78 11.24
C ASN A 175 -1.62 -6.55 10.78
N THR A 176 -1.40 -5.61 9.86
CA THR A 176 -0.07 -5.19 9.40
C THR A 176 0.77 -4.68 10.57
N LEU A 177 0.22 -3.77 11.36
CA LEU A 177 0.92 -3.19 12.52
C LEU A 177 1.21 -4.24 13.58
N GLU A 178 0.29 -5.18 13.84
CA GLU A 178 0.52 -6.27 14.79
C GLU A 178 1.62 -7.23 14.33
N ILE A 179 1.65 -7.61 13.04
CA ILE A 179 2.72 -8.45 12.50
C ILE A 179 4.08 -7.74 12.64
N ILE A 180 4.14 -6.43 12.36
CA ILE A 180 5.37 -5.64 12.55
C ILE A 180 5.76 -5.60 14.03
N ARG A 181 4.81 -5.39 14.95
CA ARG A 181 5.05 -5.43 16.39
C ARG A 181 5.61 -6.79 16.83
N MET A 182 5.00 -7.88 16.39
CA MET A 182 5.44 -9.25 16.69
C MET A 182 6.85 -9.51 16.15
N ARG A 183 7.17 -9.05 14.92
CA ARG A 183 8.52 -9.13 14.37
C ARG A 183 9.52 -8.38 15.26
N ASN A 184 9.20 -7.15 15.65
CA ASN A 184 10.07 -6.34 16.50
C ASN A 184 10.27 -6.94 17.91
N ALA A 185 9.26 -7.67 18.41
CA ALA A 185 9.33 -8.43 19.65
C ALA A 185 10.15 -9.74 19.55
N GLY A 186 10.60 -10.11 18.33
CA GLY A 186 11.36 -11.33 18.07
C GLY A 186 10.51 -12.61 18.03
N ASP A 187 9.19 -12.49 17.91
CA ASP A 187 8.25 -13.62 17.88
C ASP A 187 8.51 -14.56 16.68
N TYR A 188 9.00 -14.01 15.56
CA TYR A 188 9.37 -14.81 14.38
C TYR A 188 10.84 -15.23 14.38
N GLY A 189 11.65 -14.80 15.36
CA GLY A 189 13.10 -14.97 15.35
C GLY A 189 13.75 -14.13 14.24
N LYS A 190 14.82 -14.66 13.62
CA LYS A 190 15.42 -14.04 12.44
C LYS A 190 14.48 -14.22 11.26
N VAL A 191 14.07 -13.13 10.59
CA VAL A 191 13.31 -13.20 9.35
C VAL A 191 14.17 -13.82 8.26
N LEU A 192 13.63 -14.78 7.54
CA LEU A 192 14.32 -15.53 6.48
C LEU A 192 13.72 -15.25 5.10
N PHE A 193 12.40 -15.11 5.03
CA PHE A 193 11.70 -15.06 3.76
C PHE A 193 10.43 -14.22 3.83
N PHE A 194 10.18 -13.46 2.76
CA PHE A 194 8.91 -12.80 2.51
C PHE A 194 8.37 -13.19 1.13
N GLN A 195 7.07 -13.36 1.00
CA GLN A 195 6.37 -13.52 -0.27
C GLN A 195 5.26 -12.48 -0.38
N GLY A 196 5.25 -11.77 -1.51
CA GLY A 196 4.21 -10.79 -1.85
C GLY A 196 3.58 -11.13 -3.20
N LEU A 197 2.29 -11.45 -3.21
CA LEU A 197 1.54 -11.79 -4.41
C LEU A 197 0.39 -10.82 -4.58
N SER A 198 0.40 -10.05 -5.70
CA SER A 198 -0.60 -9.04 -5.99
C SER A 198 -1.12 -9.22 -7.42
N GLY A 199 -2.42 -9.47 -7.58
CA GLY A 199 -2.98 -9.68 -8.91
C GLY A 199 -4.50 -9.57 -8.95
N PHE A 200 -4.97 -9.00 -10.05
CA PHE A 200 -6.37 -9.05 -10.44
C PHE A 200 -6.46 -9.05 -11.97
N ARG A 201 -7.61 -9.45 -12.50
CA ARG A 201 -7.83 -9.40 -13.94
C ARG A 201 -8.36 -8.02 -14.33
N ILE A 202 -7.52 -7.24 -15.03
CA ILE A 202 -7.95 -5.96 -15.57
C ILE A 202 -8.84 -6.21 -16.80
N GLY A 203 -10.07 -5.68 -16.80
CA GLY A 203 -11.07 -5.94 -17.84
C GLY A 203 -10.97 -4.98 -19.02
N ASP A 204 -11.36 -3.75 -18.80
CA ASP A 204 -11.51 -2.70 -19.81
C ASP A 204 -10.13 -2.29 -20.39
N PRO A 205 -9.89 -2.49 -21.70
CA PRO A 205 -8.63 -2.14 -22.35
C PRO A 205 -8.42 -0.62 -22.51
N THR A 206 -9.43 0.20 -22.27
CA THR A 206 -9.37 1.66 -22.44
C THR A 206 -8.98 2.38 -21.14
N GLN A 207 -8.80 1.65 -20.03
CA GLN A 207 -8.41 2.24 -18.76
C GLN A 207 -7.05 2.95 -18.86
N TRP A 208 -6.93 4.09 -18.16
CA TRP A 208 -5.70 4.84 -18.09
C TRP A 208 -4.50 4.03 -17.55
N ARG A 209 -4.76 2.97 -16.77
CA ARG A 209 -3.74 2.03 -16.25
C ARG A 209 -3.05 1.23 -17.36
N LEU A 210 -3.65 1.12 -18.53
CA LEU A 210 -3.08 0.49 -19.72
C LEU A 210 -2.49 1.51 -20.71
N ASN A 211 -2.47 2.78 -20.34
CA ASN A 211 -1.78 3.84 -21.06
C ASN A 211 -0.45 4.16 -20.35
N LYS A 212 0.68 3.89 -21.01
CA LYS A 212 2.02 4.06 -20.45
C LYS A 212 2.30 5.48 -20.00
N GLU A 213 1.88 6.47 -20.78
CA GLU A 213 2.12 7.88 -20.51
C GLU A 213 1.41 8.34 -19.23
N LEU A 214 0.26 7.74 -18.91
CA LEU A 214 -0.51 8.07 -17.71
C LEU A 214 -0.14 7.20 -16.50
N ALA A 215 0.17 5.94 -16.74
CA ALA A 215 0.41 4.96 -15.68
C ALA A 215 1.89 4.78 -15.33
N GLY A 216 2.81 5.05 -16.29
CA GLY A 216 4.25 4.82 -16.14
C GLY A 216 4.67 3.36 -16.28
N GLY A 217 3.73 2.43 -16.34
CA GLY A 217 3.91 0.99 -16.43
C GLY A 217 2.57 0.28 -16.40
N GLY A 218 2.56 -0.98 -16.00
CA GLY A 218 1.36 -1.79 -15.88
C GLY A 218 1.08 -2.24 -14.43
N SER A 219 0.98 -3.56 -14.23
CA SER A 219 0.67 -4.17 -12.94
C SER A 219 1.67 -3.79 -11.84
N MET A 220 2.94 -3.61 -12.19
CA MET A 220 4.00 -3.24 -11.23
C MET A 220 3.72 -1.88 -10.59
N MET A 221 3.38 -0.87 -11.38
CA MET A 221 3.10 0.48 -10.89
C MET A 221 1.82 0.55 -10.06
N ASP A 222 0.78 -0.21 -10.40
CA ASP A 222 -0.50 -0.14 -9.70
C ASP A 222 -0.55 -1.01 -8.43
N ILE A 223 -0.22 -2.30 -8.56
CA ILE A 223 -0.37 -3.27 -7.46
C ILE A 223 0.93 -3.93 -7.03
N GLY A 224 1.93 -4.04 -7.90
CA GLY A 224 3.24 -4.57 -7.55
C GLY A 224 3.95 -3.73 -6.49
N ILE A 225 3.68 -2.43 -6.47
CA ILE A 225 4.16 -1.50 -5.44
C ILE A 225 3.75 -1.92 -4.02
N TYR A 226 2.60 -2.59 -3.83
CA TYR A 226 2.23 -3.15 -2.53
C TYR A 226 3.17 -4.26 -2.08
N SER A 227 3.62 -5.12 -3.00
CA SER A 227 4.59 -6.18 -2.69
C SER A 227 5.98 -5.61 -2.43
N VAL A 228 6.40 -4.53 -3.13
CA VAL A 228 7.65 -3.80 -2.85
C VAL A 228 7.61 -3.22 -1.44
N ASN A 229 6.60 -2.43 -1.18
CA ASN A 229 6.39 -1.75 0.08
C ASN A 229 6.20 -2.77 1.22
N GLY A 230 5.37 -3.83 0.99
CA GLY A 230 5.17 -4.91 1.94
C GLY A 230 6.45 -5.65 2.32
N ALA A 231 7.31 -5.96 1.34
CA ALA A 231 8.60 -6.60 1.60
C ALA A 231 9.47 -5.76 2.55
N ARG A 232 9.52 -4.45 2.35
CA ARG A 232 10.32 -3.52 3.18
C ARG A 232 9.81 -3.46 4.61
N TYR A 233 8.54 -3.15 4.82
CA TYR A 233 8.03 -2.95 6.18
C TYR A 233 7.81 -4.28 6.94
N MET A 234 7.52 -5.39 6.26
CA MET A 234 7.35 -6.70 6.90
C MET A 234 8.71 -7.32 7.29
N VAL A 235 9.72 -7.23 6.41
CA VAL A 235 11.09 -7.68 6.76
C VAL A 235 11.72 -6.71 7.76
N GLY A 236 11.47 -5.42 7.64
CA GLY A 236 12.01 -4.35 8.48
C GLY A 236 13.38 -3.87 8.05
N GLU A 237 13.74 -4.13 6.80
CA GLU A 237 14.98 -3.71 6.16
C GLU A 237 14.69 -3.21 4.75
N ASP A 238 15.55 -2.37 4.20
CA ASP A 238 15.52 -2.03 2.79
C ASP A 238 16.34 -3.05 1.99
N PRO A 239 15.88 -3.50 0.79
CA PRO A 239 16.60 -4.46 -0.01
C PRO A 239 17.88 -3.87 -0.58
N VAL A 240 18.90 -4.72 -0.78
CA VAL A 240 20.22 -4.33 -1.34
C VAL A 240 20.41 -4.78 -2.78
N TRP A 241 19.55 -5.65 -3.30
CA TRP A 241 19.52 -6.03 -4.71
C TRP A 241 18.16 -6.54 -5.13
N VAL A 242 17.91 -6.52 -6.46
CA VAL A 242 16.71 -7.06 -7.10
C VAL A 242 17.08 -7.83 -8.37
N THR A 243 16.31 -8.91 -8.64
CA THR A 243 16.19 -9.56 -9.95
C THR A 243 14.72 -9.57 -10.36
N ALA A 244 14.43 -9.48 -11.67
CA ALA A 244 13.07 -9.46 -12.16
C ALA A 244 12.94 -10.03 -13.57
N GLN A 245 11.73 -10.53 -13.88
CA GLN A 245 11.36 -10.98 -15.22
C GLN A 245 9.93 -10.53 -15.52
N GLU A 246 9.69 -10.11 -16.75
CA GLU A 246 8.37 -9.81 -17.30
C GLU A 246 7.88 -10.95 -18.17
N THR A 247 6.59 -11.28 -18.08
CA THR A 247 5.90 -12.17 -19.01
C THR A 247 4.62 -11.52 -19.50
N LYS A 248 4.33 -11.67 -20.80
CA LYS A 248 3.10 -11.20 -21.43
C LYS A 248 2.44 -12.35 -22.18
N THR A 249 1.14 -12.49 -22.01
CA THR A 249 0.28 -13.46 -22.72
C THR A 249 -0.69 -12.78 -23.67
N ASP A 250 -1.01 -11.50 -23.44
CA ASP A 250 -1.91 -10.67 -24.25
C ASP A 250 -1.17 -9.40 -24.71
N HIS A 251 -0.47 -9.50 -25.84
CA HIS A 251 0.33 -8.40 -26.42
C HIS A 251 -0.51 -7.27 -27.02
N GLU A 252 -1.78 -7.52 -27.35
CA GLU A 252 -2.68 -6.48 -27.85
C GLU A 252 -3.13 -5.57 -26.73
N LYS A 253 -3.41 -6.13 -25.56
CA LYS A 253 -3.85 -5.40 -24.38
C LYS A 253 -2.68 -4.74 -23.65
N PHE A 254 -1.59 -5.46 -23.45
CA PHE A 254 -0.38 -5.00 -22.76
C PHE A 254 0.68 -4.57 -23.76
N LYS A 255 0.50 -3.37 -24.30
CA LYS A 255 1.41 -2.78 -25.29
C LYS A 255 2.79 -2.51 -24.69
N GLU A 256 3.74 -2.08 -25.51
CA GLU A 256 5.08 -1.74 -25.06
C GLU A 256 5.07 -0.76 -23.89
N GLY A 257 5.85 -1.08 -22.85
CA GLY A 257 5.96 -0.29 -21.64
C GLY A 257 4.80 -0.42 -20.65
N VAL A 258 3.82 -1.31 -20.92
CA VAL A 258 2.79 -1.70 -19.97
C VAL A 258 2.97 -3.17 -19.63
N ASP A 259 3.46 -3.47 -18.44
CA ASP A 259 3.69 -4.82 -17.97
C ASP A 259 2.38 -5.53 -17.60
N GLU A 260 2.24 -6.79 -18.05
CA GLU A 260 1.15 -7.68 -17.65
C GLU A 260 1.47 -8.35 -16.31
N THR A 261 2.59 -9.06 -16.29
CA THR A 261 3.07 -9.82 -15.14
C THR A 261 4.56 -9.59 -14.95
N ILE A 262 4.95 -9.19 -13.74
CA ILE A 262 6.35 -9.12 -13.31
C ILE A 262 6.53 -10.03 -12.09
N THR A 263 7.51 -10.93 -12.15
CA THR A 263 8.06 -11.65 -11.01
C THR A 263 9.38 -11.01 -10.61
N PHE A 264 9.61 -10.83 -9.31
CA PHE A 264 10.83 -10.21 -8.81
C PHE A 264 11.26 -10.78 -7.47
N GLN A 265 12.56 -10.71 -7.20
CA GLN A 265 13.16 -11.17 -5.96
C GLN A 265 14.06 -10.10 -5.36
N PHE A 266 14.07 -10.02 -4.03
CA PHE A 266 14.94 -9.15 -3.26
C PHE A 266 15.89 -9.95 -2.37
N GLY A 267 17.08 -9.37 -2.09
CA GLY A 267 17.91 -9.75 -0.96
C GLY A 267 18.08 -8.59 -0.02
N PHE A 268 18.12 -8.90 1.27
CA PHE A 268 18.23 -7.93 2.36
C PHE A 268 19.55 -8.05 3.11
N PRO A 269 20.04 -6.96 3.75
CA PRO A 269 21.30 -6.97 4.49
C PRO A 269 21.40 -8.06 5.55
N GLY A 270 20.28 -8.33 6.27
CA GLY A 270 20.18 -9.39 7.28
C GLY A 270 20.19 -10.81 6.72
N GLY A 271 20.23 -10.99 5.39
CA GLY A 271 20.24 -12.28 4.70
C GLY A 271 18.84 -12.86 4.42
N ALA A 272 17.77 -12.13 4.74
CA ALA A 272 16.43 -12.48 4.27
C ALA A 272 16.33 -12.32 2.75
N THR A 273 15.39 -13.05 2.14
CA THR A 273 15.03 -12.89 0.72
C THR A 273 13.53 -12.66 0.58
N ALA A 274 13.11 -12.02 -0.52
CA ALA A 274 11.71 -11.95 -0.90
C ALA A 274 11.48 -12.50 -2.30
N SER A 275 10.29 -13.10 -2.52
CA SER A 275 9.81 -13.51 -3.85
C SER A 275 8.43 -12.92 -4.07
N CYS A 276 8.31 -12.08 -5.09
CA CYS A 276 7.12 -11.27 -5.33
C CYS A 276 6.59 -11.45 -6.75
N LEU A 277 5.30 -11.23 -6.91
CA LEU A 277 4.62 -11.25 -8.20
C LEU A 277 3.57 -10.15 -8.27
N SER A 278 3.51 -9.49 -9.41
CA SER A 278 2.49 -8.53 -9.77
C SER A 278 1.88 -8.90 -11.11
N THR A 279 0.53 -8.91 -11.23
CA THR A 279 -0.13 -9.28 -12.48
C THR A 279 -1.51 -8.65 -12.66
N TYR A 280 -1.83 -8.31 -13.90
CA TYR A 280 -3.16 -7.90 -14.34
C TYR A 280 -3.98 -9.02 -15.00
N SER A 281 -3.49 -10.27 -14.96
CA SER A 281 -4.12 -11.40 -15.66
C SER A 281 -4.56 -12.55 -14.77
N MET A 282 -4.33 -12.49 -13.46
CA MET A 282 -4.75 -13.51 -12.51
C MET A 282 -5.86 -13.00 -11.60
N ASN A 283 -6.81 -13.88 -11.26
CA ASN A 283 -7.90 -13.54 -10.34
C ASN A 283 -7.49 -13.78 -8.88
N ASN A 284 -7.92 -12.89 -7.97
CA ASN A 284 -7.87 -13.05 -6.51
C ASN A 284 -6.47 -13.42 -5.96
N LEU A 285 -5.43 -12.81 -6.50
CA LEU A 285 -4.08 -12.98 -6.00
C LEU A 285 -3.72 -11.80 -5.09
N ASP A 286 -3.90 -11.98 -3.79
CA ASP A 286 -3.68 -10.94 -2.77
C ASP A 286 -3.21 -11.61 -1.49
N LYS A 287 -1.87 -11.82 -1.38
CA LYS A 287 -1.28 -12.57 -0.27
C LYS A 287 0.07 -12.00 0.12
N PHE A 288 0.29 -11.86 1.44
CA PHE A 288 1.60 -11.72 2.05
C PHE A 288 1.89 -12.89 2.97
N PHE A 289 3.14 -13.35 2.95
CA PHE A 289 3.64 -14.39 3.84
C PHE A 289 5.05 -14.02 4.32
N LEU A 290 5.24 -13.99 5.63
CA LEU A 290 6.52 -13.76 6.30
C LEU A 290 6.91 -15.02 7.07
N ASN A 291 8.16 -15.46 6.93
CA ASN A 291 8.67 -16.60 7.66
C ASN A 291 10.01 -16.28 8.32
N GLY A 292 10.18 -16.71 9.55
CA GLY A 292 11.40 -16.58 10.31
C GLY A 292 11.77 -17.89 11.02
N THR A 293 12.87 -17.89 11.76
CA THR A 293 13.41 -19.08 12.42
C THR A 293 12.54 -19.62 13.55
N LYS A 294 11.58 -18.84 14.07
CA LYS A 294 10.72 -19.22 15.20
C LYS A 294 9.23 -19.17 14.89
N GLY A 295 8.84 -18.63 13.74
CA GLY A 295 7.43 -18.47 13.43
C GLY A 295 7.17 -17.82 12.08
N PHE A 296 5.90 -17.66 11.76
CA PHE A 296 5.44 -17.09 10.50
C PHE A 296 4.25 -16.14 10.72
N ALA A 297 3.99 -15.30 9.72
CA ALA A 297 2.74 -14.59 9.56
C ALA A 297 2.24 -14.71 8.12
N GLU A 298 0.94 -14.81 7.94
CA GLU A 298 0.26 -14.86 6.65
C GLU A 298 -0.93 -13.92 6.64
N MET A 299 -1.08 -13.16 5.55
CA MET A 299 -2.23 -12.28 5.30
C MET A 299 -2.87 -12.65 3.97
N GLN A 300 -4.18 -12.93 3.98
CA GLN A 300 -4.95 -13.22 2.75
C GLN A 300 -6.45 -12.99 2.97
N PRO A 301 -7.05 -11.92 2.37
CA PRO A 301 -6.36 -10.92 1.55
C PRO A 301 -5.36 -10.10 2.36
N SER A 302 -4.30 -9.59 1.70
CA SER A 302 -3.25 -8.77 2.34
C SER A 302 -3.42 -7.28 2.08
N THR A 303 -4.03 -6.90 0.97
CA THR A 303 -4.15 -5.50 0.52
C THR A 303 -5.55 -5.15 -0.01
N GLY A 304 -6.53 -6.02 0.19
CA GLY A 304 -7.93 -5.77 -0.20
C GLY A 304 -8.55 -4.54 0.48
N TYR A 305 -9.74 -4.15 0.03
CA TYR A 305 -10.49 -3.04 0.63
C TYR A 305 -11.50 -3.50 1.69
N GLY A 306 -11.71 -4.80 1.81
CA GLY A 306 -12.53 -5.41 2.86
C GLY A 306 -11.67 -5.77 4.09
N PRO A 307 -12.24 -6.59 4.99
CA PRO A 307 -11.50 -7.09 6.14
C PRO A 307 -10.25 -7.85 5.70
N ILE A 308 -9.10 -7.47 6.23
CA ILE A 308 -7.86 -8.22 6.11
C ILE A 308 -7.94 -9.43 7.05
N LYS A 309 -7.49 -10.58 6.58
CA LYS A 309 -7.37 -11.78 7.39
C LYS A 309 -5.90 -12.10 7.57
N ALA A 310 -5.49 -12.30 8.81
CA ALA A 310 -4.12 -12.65 9.13
C ALA A 310 -4.06 -13.78 10.15
N ARG A 311 -3.05 -14.63 10.01
CA ARG A 311 -2.72 -15.67 10.98
C ARG A 311 -1.22 -15.75 11.20
N THR A 312 -0.85 -16.25 12.36
CA THR A 312 0.54 -16.47 12.76
C THR A 312 0.68 -17.90 13.32
N ASN A 313 1.89 -18.28 13.66
CA ASN A 313 2.11 -19.52 14.45
C ASN A 313 1.47 -19.50 15.84
N LYS A 314 0.95 -18.33 16.31
CA LYS A 314 0.20 -18.20 17.57
C LYS A 314 -1.33 -18.20 17.38
N GLY A 315 -1.82 -18.34 16.16
CA GLY A 315 -3.24 -18.35 15.82
C GLY A 315 -3.64 -17.19 14.88
N GLU A 316 -4.94 -17.07 14.68
CA GLU A 316 -5.53 -15.98 13.87
C GLU A 316 -5.47 -14.65 14.60
N LEU A 317 -5.17 -13.59 13.87
CA LEU A 317 -5.31 -12.22 14.36
C LEU A 317 -6.76 -11.77 14.15
N GLN A 318 -7.36 -11.20 15.18
CA GLN A 318 -8.74 -10.74 15.14
C GLN A 318 -8.80 -9.26 15.54
N PHE A 319 -9.05 -8.41 14.55
CA PHE A 319 -9.25 -6.99 14.74
C PHE A 319 -10.60 -6.57 14.16
N GLU A 320 -11.23 -5.60 14.78
CA GLU A 320 -12.42 -4.96 14.18
C GLU A 320 -12.03 -4.33 12.84
N HIS A 321 -12.87 -4.54 11.84
CA HIS A 321 -12.65 -3.93 10.54
C HIS A 321 -13.03 -2.46 10.55
N ILE A 322 -12.03 -1.60 10.42
CA ILE A 322 -12.20 -0.17 10.19
C ILE A 322 -11.76 0.13 8.75
N THR A 323 -12.50 0.98 8.07
CA THR A 323 -12.11 1.41 6.71
C THR A 323 -10.71 2.00 6.73
N HIS A 324 -9.77 1.38 6.01
CA HIS A 324 -8.34 1.74 6.05
C HIS A 324 -8.10 3.22 5.73
N GLN A 325 -8.88 3.78 4.82
CA GLN A 325 -8.78 5.19 4.44
C GLN A 325 -9.22 6.13 5.57
N THR A 326 -10.15 5.73 6.44
CA THR A 326 -10.51 6.52 7.62
C THR A 326 -9.34 6.62 8.57
N VAL A 327 -8.74 5.47 8.93
CA VAL A 327 -7.56 5.42 9.79
C VAL A 327 -6.39 6.18 9.18
N GLN A 328 -6.14 5.98 7.88
CA GLN A 328 -5.09 6.70 7.14
C GLN A 328 -5.28 8.22 7.26
N MET A 329 -6.48 8.73 7.09
CA MET A 329 -6.73 10.18 7.13
C MET A 329 -6.57 10.74 8.55
N ASP A 330 -7.03 10.03 9.59
CA ASP A 330 -6.84 10.43 10.97
C ASP A 330 -5.36 10.43 11.38
N GLU A 331 -4.61 9.40 10.98
CA GLU A 331 -3.18 9.29 11.26
C GLU A 331 -2.35 10.34 10.49
N MET A 332 -2.69 10.61 9.24
CA MET A 332 -2.03 11.67 8.46
C MET A 332 -2.33 13.06 9.00
N ALA A 333 -3.53 13.28 9.52
CA ALA A 333 -3.86 14.52 10.22
C ALA A 333 -3.00 14.68 11.48
N ASP A 334 -2.82 13.65 12.28
CA ASP A 334 -1.94 13.68 13.46
C ASP A 334 -0.47 13.95 13.08
N ILE A 335 0.01 13.38 11.97
CA ILE A 335 1.37 13.63 11.48
C ILE A 335 1.53 15.12 11.12
N ILE A 336 0.57 15.67 10.37
CA ILE A 336 0.63 17.05 9.85
C ILE A 336 0.42 18.08 10.98
N LEU A 337 -0.59 17.88 11.81
CA LEU A 337 -1.02 18.88 12.80
C LEU A 337 -0.29 18.75 14.14
N ASN A 338 0.03 17.51 14.54
CA ASN A 338 0.54 17.22 15.87
C ASN A 338 2.00 16.69 15.86
N GLY A 339 2.62 16.52 14.69
CA GLY A 339 3.98 16.01 14.55
C GLY A 339 4.13 14.55 14.98
N LYS A 340 3.05 13.75 14.97
CA LYS A 340 3.07 12.34 15.33
C LYS A 340 4.03 11.58 14.42
N LYS A 341 4.83 10.68 14.99
CA LYS A 341 5.67 9.75 14.22
C LYS A 341 4.91 8.44 14.03
N PRO A 342 4.61 8.03 12.79
CA PRO A 342 3.93 6.76 12.55
C PRO A 342 4.86 5.57 12.80
N THR A 343 4.30 4.40 13.13
CA THR A 343 5.05 3.14 13.30
C THR A 343 5.79 2.74 12.02
N VAL A 344 5.13 2.92 10.87
CA VAL A 344 5.72 2.73 9.54
C VAL A 344 5.71 4.07 8.82
N PRO A 345 6.87 4.59 8.41
CA PRO A 345 6.95 5.90 7.76
C PRO A 345 6.11 5.98 6.48
N VAL A 346 5.55 7.17 6.23
CA VAL A 346 4.71 7.47 5.05
C VAL A 346 5.11 8.77 4.36
N ASN A 347 6.27 9.32 4.71
CA ASN A 347 6.78 10.56 4.11
C ASN A 347 7.26 10.36 2.67
N GLY A 348 7.52 11.45 1.98
CA GLY A 348 7.96 11.43 0.58
C GLY A 348 9.26 10.65 0.36
N GLU A 349 10.17 10.64 1.34
CA GLU A 349 11.42 9.88 1.26
C GLU A 349 11.17 8.35 1.18
N GLU A 350 10.14 7.85 1.85
CA GLU A 350 9.74 6.44 1.72
C GLU A 350 9.16 6.14 0.34
N GLY A 351 8.34 7.06 -0.20
CA GLY A 351 7.87 6.96 -1.57
C GLY A 351 9.00 6.99 -2.61
N LEU A 352 10.03 7.80 -2.37
CA LEU A 352 11.22 7.87 -3.21
C LEU A 352 12.00 6.54 -3.20
N LYS A 353 12.16 5.89 -2.05
CA LYS A 353 12.80 4.57 -1.97
C LYS A 353 12.03 3.54 -2.80
N ASP A 354 10.70 3.50 -2.69
CA ASP A 354 9.89 2.60 -3.49
C ASP A 354 10.04 2.86 -4.99
N LEU A 355 10.09 4.12 -5.43
CA LEU A 355 10.34 4.45 -6.84
C LEU A 355 11.73 4.02 -7.31
N LYS A 356 12.77 4.20 -6.50
CA LYS A 356 14.11 3.68 -6.81
C LYS A 356 14.12 2.16 -6.99
N ILE A 357 13.37 1.43 -6.15
CA ILE A 357 13.23 -0.02 -6.25
C ILE A 357 12.46 -0.40 -7.52
N VAL A 358 11.38 0.31 -7.86
CA VAL A 358 10.59 0.08 -9.07
C VAL A 358 11.43 0.33 -10.33
N ASP A 359 12.20 1.43 -10.38
CA ASP A 359 13.15 1.71 -11.46
C ASP A 359 14.16 0.56 -11.62
N ALA A 360 14.69 0.03 -10.51
CA ALA A 360 15.63 -1.09 -10.53
C ALA A 360 14.96 -2.41 -10.98
N ILE A 361 13.68 -2.65 -10.64
CA ILE A 361 12.89 -3.78 -11.14
C ILE A 361 12.78 -3.70 -12.67
N TYR A 362 12.38 -2.56 -13.23
CA TYR A 362 12.30 -2.38 -14.68
C TYR A 362 13.67 -2.48 -15.36
N LEU A 363 14.74 -2.01 -14.71
CA LEU A 363 16.11 -2.19 -15.21
C LEU A 363 16.51 -3.68 -15.22
N ALA A 364 16.18 -4.44 -14.16
CA ALA A 364 16.43 -5.87 -14.09
C ALA A 364 15.66 -6.63 -15.18
N VAL A 365 14.38 -6.29 -15.43
CA VAL A 365 13.59 -6.85 -16.54
C VAL A 365 14.28 -6.57 -17.88
N LYS A 366 14.66 -5.32 -18.12
CA LYS A 366 15.28 -4.90 -19.39
C LYS A 366 16.62 -5.58 -19.66
N THR A 367 17.43 -5.78 -18.61
CA THR A 367 18.80 -6.29 -18.76
C THR A 367 18.94 -7.78 -18.52
N GLY A 368 17.95 -8.42 -17.89
CA GLY A 368 18.03 -9.81 -17.42
C GLY A 368 19.08 -10.03 -16.33
N LYS A 369 19.54 -8.96 -15.68
CA LYS A 369 20.63 -9.00 -14.68
C LYS A 369 20.11 -8.60 -13.30
N LYS A 370 20.84 -9.07 -12.27
CA LYS A 370 20.72 -8.54 -10.91
C LYS A 370 21.10 -7.06 -10.90
N VAL A 371 20.32 -6.24 -10.22
CA VAL A 371 20.56 -4.82 -10.00
C VAL A 371 20.79 -4.58 -8.51
N ASP A 372 21.91 -3.98 -8.16
CA ASP A 372 22.19 -3.57 -6.78
C ASP A 372 21.45 -2.25 -6.46
N LEU A 373 20.98 -2.12 -5.23
CA LEU A 373 20.13 -1.01 -4.77
C LEU A 373 20.93 -0.12 -3.80
N ALA A 374 20.83 1.20 -4.03
CA ALA A 374 21.29 2.25 -3.12
C ALA A 374 20.11 3.17 -2.79
N LEU A 375 19.51 2.97 -1.62
CA LEU A 375 18.24 3.60 -1.20
C LEU A 375 18.46 4.75 -0.23
#